data_4dd22dfb801139ba39774647d86b72b6
#
_entry.id   4dd22dfb801139ba39774647d86b72b6
#
_cell.length_a   1.000
_cell.length_b   1.000
_cell.length_c   1.000
_cell.angle_alpha   90.00
_cell.angle_beta   90.00
_cell.angle_gamma   90.00
#
_symmetry.space_group_name_H-M   'P 1'
#
loop_
_entity.id
_entity.type
_entity.pdbx_description
1 polymer ?
#
loop_
_entity_poly.entity_id
_entity_poly.type
_entity_poly.pdbx_seq_one_letter_code
_entity_poly.pdbx_strand_id
1 'polypeptide(L)'
;MKNNNMTRNLGEGNITKLLASLAIPAVVAQVVNLLYNIVDRVYIGHIPGIGANALTGVGLFTPILMLINAFAMLAGSGGAPRAAIFMGKKDNDTAERIIGNCFTFIMICAVVLTAVFYVSAPQLLRWFGASDATLPYALSYARIYILGSVFVLIVMAMNMFITTQGFAKISMLTTVIGAVINIVLDPIFIFVFNMGVRGAALATVLSQAVGAVWILHFLTGNKTILRLKKPNLRLDAKIIGPCLALGISTFVMLSTESILSISFTSSLSRYGGDLAVGAMTIITSTNQLIVMPLQGICQGGQPVISYNYGAKNNDRVKKAFFTQFKACVIFTCISWAIMMLTPQLFAGIFTSDKVLVNYTAWALRIYMAGIFAMGFQVSCQQSFMALGQAKVSLILACLRKLILLIPLIFILPLIFQDKVFAVFLAEPVSDIIAAIVTTMVFMFKFNNILSENE
;
A
#
# COMPACT_ATOMS: atom_id res chain seq x y z
N MET A 1 18.15 13.15 -33.85
CA MET A 1 18.82 13.46 -32.60
C MET A 1 17.97 14.40 -31.76
N LYS A 2 16.90 13.95 -31.09
CA LYS A 2 16.10 14.74 -30.11
C LYS A 2 15.16 13.84 -29.32
N ASN A 3 15.65 12.73 -28.74
CA ASN A 3 14.80 11.84 -27.91
C ASN A 3 15.45 11.37 -26.58
N ASN A 4 16.52 12.06 -26.14
CA ASN A 4 17.29 11.62 -24.95
C ASN A 4 16.86 12.23 -23.61
N ASN A 5 15.74 12.96 -23.53
CA ASN A 5 15.35 13.65 -22.31
C ASN A 5 14.22 12.96 -21.50
N MET A 6 13.75 11.79 -21.88
CA MET A 6 12.70 11.08 -21.13
C MET A 6 13.17 9.88 -20.30
N THR A 7 14.31 9.30 -20.64
CA THR A 7 14.91 8.21 -19.86
C THR A 7 15.92 8.79 -18.88
N ARG A 8 15.53 9.07 -17.65
CA ARG A 8 16.52 9.36 -16.61
C ARG A 8 17.32 8.10 -16.33
N ASN A 9 18.60 8.13 -16.66
CA ASN A 9 19.51 7.04 -16.32
C ASN A 9 19.61 6.96 -14.80
N LEU A 10 19.06 5.89 -14.20
CA LEU A 10 19.05 5.66 -12.74
C LEU A 10 20.47 5.50 -12.18
N GLY A 11 21.44 5.19 -13.05
CA GLY A 11 22.86 5.04 -12.75
C GLY A 11 23.67 6.33 -12.75
N GLU A 12 23.11 7.49 -13.17
CA GLU A 12 23.87 8.72 -13.37
C GLU A 12 23.27 9.93 -12.65
N GLY A 13 24.01 11.02 -12.59
CA GLY A 13 23.57 12.29 -12.02
C GLY A 13 23.51 12.32 -10.50
N ASN A 14 22.97 13.44 -9.97
CA ASN A 14 22.86 13.68 -8.53
C ASN A 14 21.73 12.84 -7.93
N ILE A 15 22.08 11.99 -6.96
CA ILE A 15 21.15 11.04 -6.31
C ILE A 15 19.99 11.74 -5.64
N THR A 16 20.23 12.83 -4.90
CA THR A 16 19.18 13.55 -4.19
C THR A 16 18.15 14.13 -5.16
N LYS A 17 18.59 14.73 -6.27
CA LYS A 17 17.69 15.24 -7.32
C LYS A 17 16.93 14.11 -8.02
N LEU A 18 17.61 12.99 -8.23
CA LEU A 18 17.00 11.80 -8.84
C LEU A 18 15.92 11.21 -7.94
N LEU A 19 16.23 10.96 -6.66
CA LEU A 19 15.27 10.47 -5.67
C LEU A 19 14.08 11.41 -5.54
N ALA A 20 14.29 12.71 -5.37
CA ALA A 20 13.21 13.68 -5.29
C ALA A 20 12.30 13.64 -6.52
N SER A 21 12.86 13.49 -7.72
CA SER A 21 12.10 13.43 -8.95
C SER A 21 11.25 12.17 -9.14
N LEU A 22 11.55 11.10 -8.40
CA LEU A 22 10.79 9.86 -8.36
C LEU A 22 9.86 9.82 -7.15
N ALA A 23 10.34 10.27 -5.99
CA ALA A 23 9.57 10.25 -4.74
C ALA A 23 8.43 11.26 -4.74
N ILE A 24 8.63 12.49 -5.21
CA ILE A 24 7.56 13.49 -5.23
C ILE A 24 6.34 13.03 -6.03
N PRO A 25 6.46 12.55 -7.29
CA PRO A 25 5.32 12.01 -8.00
C PRO A 25 4.68 10.80 -7.29
N ALA A 26 5.48 9.92 -6.70
CA ALA A 26 4.96 8.78 -5.96
C ALA A 26 4.16 9.21 -4.71
N VAL A 27 4.65 10.19 -3.94
CA VAL A 27 3.92 10.77 -2.80
C VAL A 27 2.62 11.41 -3.27
N VAL A 28 2.65 12.21 -4.34
CA VAL A 28 1.44 12.83 -4.92
C VAL A 28 0.42 11.75 -5.31
N ALA A 29 0.86 10.68 -5.96
CA ALA A 29 -0.01 9.56 -6.31
C ALA A 29 -0.67 8.93 -5.07
N GLN A 30 0.07 8.73 -3.98
CA GLN A 30 -0.48 8.16 -2.73
C GLN A 30 -1.49 9.11 -2.07
N VAL A 31 -1.20 10.42 -2.04
CA VAL A 31 -2.12 11.42 -1.49
C VAL A 31 -3.40 11.50 -2.32
N VAL A 32 -3.29 11.51 -3.65
CA VAL A 32 -4.46 11.51 -4.55
C VAL A 32 -5.28 10.25 -4.36
N ASN A 33 -4.63 9.10 -4.21
CA ASN A 33 -5.29 7.82 -3.94
C ASN A 33 -6.09 7.84 -2.61
N LEU A 34 -5.50 8.43 -1.56
CA LEU A 34 -6.19 8.63 -0.28
C LEU A 34 -7.41 9.54 -0.43
N LEU A 35 -7.24 10.67 -1.11
CA LEU A 35 -8.32 11.65 -1.28
C LEU A 35 -9.49 11.07 -2.07
N TYR A 36 -9.25 10.37 -3.17
CA TYR A 36 -10.35 9.81 -3.94
C TYR A 36 -11.12 8.74 -3.15
N ASN A 37 -10.43 7.91 -2.33
CA ASN A 37 -11.11 6.94 -1.47
C ASN A 37 -12.02 7.61 -0.43
N ILE A 38 -11.63 8.79 0.08
CA ILE A 38 -12.45 9.56 1.00
C ILE A 38 -13.68 10.12 0.26
N VAL A 39 -13.48 10.68 -0.92
CA VAL A 39 -14.56 11.27 -1.73
C VAL A 39 -15.60 10.22 -2.14
N ASP A 40 -15.15 9.04 -2.58
CA ASP A 40 -16.03 7.91 -2.91
C ASP A 40 -16.92 7.52 -1.72
N ARG A 41 -16.33 7.39 -0.53
CA ARG A 41 -17.10 7.09 0.70
C ARG A 41 -18.08 8.22 1.07
N VAL A 42 -17.72 9.47 0.84
CA VAL A 42 -18.62 10.61 1.05
C VAL A 42 -19.83 10.50 0.13
N TYR A 43 -19.64 10.24 -1.16
CA TYR A 43 -20.76 10.07 -2.10
C TYR A 43 -21.66 8.90 -1.73
N ILE A 44 -21.09 7.73 -1.38
CA ILE A 44 -21.87 6.56 -0.95
C ILE A 44 -22.67 6.87 0.31
N GLY A 45 -22.09 7.56 1.28
CA GLY A 45 -22.77 7.94 2.53
C GLY A 45 -23.91 8.92 2.34
N HIS A 46 -23.92 9.71 1.25
CA HIS A 46 -24.96 10.67 0.94
C HIS A 46 -26.05 10.14 0.00
N ILE A 47 -26.09 8.84 -0.29
CA ILE A 47 -27.17 8.24 -1.10
C ILE A 47 -28.51 8.37 -0.32
N PRO A 48 -29.54 9.04 -0.90
CA PRO A 48 -30.78 9.29 -0.20
C PRO A 48 -31.46 8.00 0.30
N GLY A 49 -31.86 7.98 1.56
CA GLY A 49 -32.62 6.87 2.17
C GLY A 49 -31.82 5.63 2.53
N ILE A 50 -30.62 5.41 1.96
CA ILE A 50 -29.85 4.18 2.16
C ILE A 50 -28.38 4.42 2.53
N GLY A 51 -27.90 5.67 2.58
CA GLY A 51 -26.49 6.03 2.69
C GLY A 51 -25.75 5.34 3.85
N ALA A 52 -26.33 5.27 5.04
CA ALA A 52 -25.73 4.61 6.19
C ALA A 52 -25.53 3.10 5.96
N ASN A 53 -26.57 2.40 5.47
CA ASN A 53 -26.50 0.96 5.17
C ASN A 53 -25.57 0.67 3.99
N ALA A 54 -25.56 1.55 2.98
CA ALA A 54 -24.69 1.47 1.83
C ALA A 54 -23.23 1.61 2.23
N LEU A 55 -22.88 2.63 3.02
CA LEU A 55 -21.52 2.88 3.51
C LEU A 55 -21.03 1.72 4.39
N THR A 56 -21.88 1.23 5.29
CA THR A 56 -21.57 0.05 6.11
C THR A 56 -21.35 -1.19 5.23
N GLY A 57 -22.24 -1.42 4.24
CA GLY A 57 -22.11 -2.54 3.31
C GLY A 57 -20.81 -2.52 2.51
N VAL A 58 -20.43 -1.35 1.96
CA VAL A 58 -19.16 -1.18 1.25
C VAL A 58 -17.98 -1.35 2.21
N GLY A 59 -18.08 -0.89 3.44
CA GLY A 59 -17.07 -1.10 4.48
C GLY A 59 -16.80 -2.59 4.75
N LEU A 60 -17.84 -3.42 4.75
CA LEU A 60 -17.73 -4.89 4.95
C LEU A 60 -17.04 -5.61 3.77
N PHE A 61 -16.94 -4.99 2.61
CA PHE A 61 -16.18 -5.52 1.47
C PHE A 61 -14.67 -5.25 1.58
N THR A 62 -14.24 -4.33 2.47
CA THR A 62 -12.82 -3.94 2.61
C THR A 62 -11.85 -5.11 2.81
N PRO A 63 -12.14 -6.18 3.61
CA PRO A 63 -11.22 -7.30 3.75
C PRO A 63 -10.97 -8.05 2.42
N ILE A 64 -11.99 -8.21 1.57
CA ILE A 64 -11.85 -8.83 0.25
C ILE A 64 -10.99 -7.93 -0.66
N LEU A 65 -11.23 -6.62 -0.63
CA LEU A 65 -10.43 -5.63 -1.34
C LEU A 65 -8.95 -5.70 -0.95
N MET A 66 -8.66 -5.80 0.35
CA MET A 66 -7.28 -5.92 0.85
C MET A 66 -6.59 -7.19 0.35
N LEU A 67 -7.30 -8.31 0.28
CA LEU A 67 -6.77 -9.55 -0.27
C LEU A 67 -6.48 -9.43 -1.77
N ILE A 68 -7.38 -8.84 -2.56
CA ILE A 68 -7.14 -8.58 -3.99
C ILE A 68 -5.87 -7.73 -4.16
N ASN A 69 -5.74 -6.66 -3.38
CA ASN A 69 -4.56 -5.79 -3.41
C ASN A 69 -3.28 -6.52 -2.98
N ALA A 70 -3.38 -7.43 -2.00
CA ALA A 70 -2.24 -8.22 -1.55
C ALA A 70 -1.70 -9.12 -2.68
N PHE A 71 -2.57 -9.76 -3.48
CA PHE A 71 -2.16 -10.55 -4.65
C PHE A 71 -1.54 -9.68 -5.74
N ALA A 72 -2.04 -8.47 -5.98
CA ALA A 72 -1.42 -7.54 -6.91
C ALA A 72 0.00 -7.18 -6.46
N MET A 73 0.16 -6.87 -5.16
CA MET A 73 1.43 -6.49 -4.58
C MET A 73 2.41 -7.66 -4.49
N LEU A 74 1.93 -8.90 -4.37
CA LEU A 74 2.77 -10.09 -4.40
C LEU A 74 3.65 -10.14 -5.66
N ALA A 75 3.08 -9.85 -6.82
CA ALA A 75 3.82 -9.80 -8.08
C ALA A 75 4.51 -8.45 -8.31
N GLY A 76 3.82 -7.34 -8.01
CA GLY A 76 4.33 -5.98 -8.25
C GLY A 76 5.52 -5.63 -7.39
N SER A 77 5.39 -5.75 -6.06
CA SER A 77 6.44 -5.35 -5.12
C SER A 77 7.67 -6.27 -5.13
N GLY A 78 7.51 -7.52 -5.58
CA GLY A 78 8.63 -8.44 -5.72
C GLY A 78 9.26 -8.40 -7.12
N GLY A 79 8.44 -8.26 -8.16
CA GLY A 79 8.92 -8.25 -9.54
C GLY A 79 9.62 -6.94 -9.93
N ALA A 80 9.08 -5.80 -9.52
CA ALA A 80 9.60 -4.49 -9.88
C ALA A 80 11.07 -4.26 -9.42
N PRO A 81 11.46 -4.51 -8.16
CA PRO A 81 12.86 -4.39 -7.74
C PRO A 81 13.78 -5.36 -8.48
N ARG A 82 13.32 -6.59 -8.70
CA ARG A 82 14.11 -7.58 -9.47
C ARG A 82 14.34 -7.13 -10.90
N ALA A 83 13.31 -6.60 -11.57
CA ALA A 83 13.46 -6.04 -12.90
C ALA A 83 14.49 -4.89 -12.91
N ALA A 84 14.47 -3.99 -11.90
CA ALA A 84 15.44 -2.92 -11.76
C ALA A 84 16.89 -3.45 -11.58
N ILE A 85 17.07 -4.50 -10.79
CA ILE A 85 18.39 -5.15 -10.61
C ILE A 85 18.91 -5.68 -11.95
N PHE A 86 18.07 -6.37 -12.75
CA PHE A 86 18.48 -6.87 -14.06
C PHE A 86 18.71 -5.75 -15.09
N MET A 87 17.93 -4.66 -15.02
CA MET A 87 18.24 -3.44 -15.79
C MET A 87 19.62 -2.88 -15.44
N GLY A 88 19.97 -2.83 -14.16
CA GLY A 88 21.29 -2.40 -13.68
C GLY A 88 22.42 -3.29 -14.20
N LYS A 89 22.18 -4.60 -14.30
CA LYS A 89 23.08 -5.58 -14.91
C LYS A 89 23.16 -5.47 -16.44
N LYS A 90 22.38 -4.57 -17.06
CA LYS A 90 22.20 -4.44 -18.52
C LYS A 90 21.57 -5.67 -19.18
N ASP A 91 20.95 -6.54 -18.41
CA ASP A 91 20.19 -7.70 -18.88
C ASP A 91 18.69 -7.33 -18.99
N ASN A 92 18.37 -6.55 -20.00
CA ASN A 92 17.00 -6.12 -20.25
C ASN A 92 16.10 -7.27 -20.72
N ASP A 93 16.64 -8.33 -21.30
CA ASP A 93 15.87 -9.50 -21.74
C ASP A 93 15.29 -10.24 -20.54
N THR A 94 16.08 -10.50 -19.51
CA THR A 94 15.60 -11.08 -18.27
C THR A 94 14.62 -10.12 -17.55
N ALA A 95 14.88 -8.82 -17.54
CA ALA A 95 13.97 -7.84 -16.97
C ALA A 95 12.61 -7.80 -17.70
N GLU A 96 12.58 -7.92 -19.03
CA GLU A 96 11.34 -8.04 -19.81
C GLU A 96 10.61 -9.38 -19.58
N ARG A 97 11.34 -10.47 -19.35
CA ARG A 97 10.76 -11.75 -18.95
C ARG A 97 10.13 -11.66 -17.56
N ILE A 98 10.72 -10.93 -16.62
CA ILE A 98 10.15 -10.70 -15.28
C ILE A 98 8.81 -9.97 -15.39
N ILE A 99 8.72 -8.86 -16.12
CA ILE A 99 7.46 -8.12 -16.28
C ILE A 99 6.39 -8.97 -16.94
N GLY A 100 6.75 -9.74 -18.00
CA GLY A 100 5.84 -10.65 -18.69
C GLY A 100 5.29 -11.75 -17.79
N ASN A 101 6.17 -12.38 -17.00
CA ASN A 101 5.80 -13.43 -16.04
C ASN A 101 4.92 -12.89 -14.92
N CYS A 102 5.24 -11.71 -14.35
CA CYS A 102 4.41 -11.06 -13.35
C CYS A 102 3.03 -10.69 -13.91
N PHE A 103 2.95 -10.20 -15.14
CA PHE A 103 1.68 -9.91 -15.80
C PHE A 103 0.83 -11.17 -15.95
N THR A 104 1.40 -12.27 -16.47
CA THR A 104 0.67 -13.54 -16.62
C THR A 104 0.22 -14.09 -15.28
N PHE A 105 1.07 -14.04 -14.25
CA PHE A 105 0.68 -14.45 -12.90
C PHE A 105 -0.52 -13.66 -12.39
N ILE A 106 -0.52 -12.33 -12.57
CA ILE A 106 -1.63 -11.46 -12.16
C ILE A 106 -2.91 -11.79 -12.93
N MET A 107 -2.82 -12.08 -14.21
CA MET A 107 -3.98 -12.51 -15.01
C MET A 107 -4.58 -13.83 -14.51
N ILE A 108 -3.73 -14.78 -14.13
CA ILE A 108 -4.19 -16.04 -13.50
C ILE A 108 -4.84 -15.75 -12.15
N CYS A 109 -4.20 -14.93 -11.30
CA CYS A 109 -4.78 -14.51 -10.04
C CYS A 109 -6.14 -13.81 -10.25
N ALA A 110 -6.27 -12.93 -11.25
CA ALA A 110 -7.52 -12.25 -11.55
C ALA A 110 -8.65 -13.24 -11.84
N VAL A 111 -8.41 -14.24 -12.67
CA VAL A 111 -9.41 -15.27 -12.99
C VAL A 111 -9.77 -16.09 -11.75
N VAL A 112 -8.77 -16.55 -11.00
CA VAL A 112 -8.98 -17.38 -9.80
C VAL A 112 -9.71 -16.60 -8.72
N LEU A 113 -9.25 -15.37 -8.39
CA LEU A 113 -9.85 -14.55 -7.36
C LEU A 113 -11.27 -14.12 -7.75
N THR A 114 -11.50 -13.77 -9.01
CA THR A 114 -12.85 -13.48 -9.50
C THR A 114 -13.77 -14.67 -9.31
N ALA A 115 -13.39 -15.88 -9.72
CA ALA A 115 -14.19 -17.08 -9.56
C ALA A 115 -14.47 -17.39 -8.08
N VAL A 116 -13.42 -17.40 -7.25
CA VAL A 116 -13.53 -17.73 -5.82
C VAL A 116 -14.38 -16.68 -5.09
N PHE A 117 -14.06 -15.40 -5.22
CA PHE A 117 -14.78 -14.36 -4.48
C PHE A 117 -16.19 -14.12 -5.01
N TYR A 118 -16.45 -14.29 -6.31
CA TYR A 118 -17.80 -14.12 -6.85
C TYR A 118 -18.79 -15.15 -6.27
N VAL A 119 -18.33 -16.39 -6.12
CA VAL A 119 -19.13 -17.48 -5.53
C VAL A 119 -19.21 -17.32 -4.01
N SER A 120 -18.11 -17.04 -3.34
CA SER A 120 -18.04 -16.99 -1.87
C SER A 120 -18.46 -15.65 -1.26
N ALA A 121 -18.65 -14.58 -2.05
CA ALA A 121 -18.98 -13.24 -1.55
C ALA A 121 -20.15 -13.20 -0.56
N PRO A 122 -21.31 -13.86 -0.80
CA PRO A 122 -22.43 -13.82 0.14
C PRO A 122 -22.06 -14.38 1.51
N GLN A 123 -21.31 -15.49 1.53
CA GLN A 123 -20.88 -16.13 2.76
C GLN A 123 -19.81 -15.34 3.49
N LEU A 124 -18.80 -14.83 2.76
CA LEU A 124 -17.72 -14.02 3.32
C LEU A 124 -18.26 -12.72 3.93
N LEU A 125 -19.17 -12.04 3.24
CA LEU A 125 -19.76 -10.80 3.75
C LEU A 125 -20.57 -11.05 5.02
N ARG A 126 -21.29 -12.16 5.13
CA ARG A 126 -21.97 -12.56 6.37
C ARG A 126 -20.97 -12.83 7.49
N TRP A 127 -19.87 -13.52 7.22
CA TRP A 127 -18.81 -13.75 8.21
C TRP A 127 -18.16 -12.44 8.68
N PHE A 128 -18.08 -11.45 7.80
CA PHE A 128 -17.57 -10.12 8.15
C PHE A 128 -18.60 -9.23 8.86
N GLY A 129 -19.80 -9.75 9.15
CA GLY A 129 -20.81 -9.08 9.95
C GLY A 129 -21.92 -8.39 9.15
N ALA A 130 -22.12 -8.75 7.87
CA ALA A 130 -23.24 -8.21 7.10
C ALA A 130 -24.58 -8.71 7.66
N SER A 131 -25.43 -7.77 8.06
CA SER A 131 -26.82 -7.99 8.43
C SER A 131 -27.72 -8.14 7.19
N ASP A 132 -28.96 -8.60 7.37
CA ASP A 132 -29.92 -8.68 6.26
C ASP A 132 -30.22 -7.29 5.66
N ALA A 133 -30.03 -6.20 6.41
CA ALA A 133 -30.19 -4.84 5.94
C ALA A 133 -29.00 -4.33 5.11
N THR A 134 -27.77 -4.76 5.42
CA THR A 134 -26.53 -4.26 4.76
C THR A 134 -26.04 -5.19 3.64
N LEU A 135 -26.35 -6.49 3.72
CA LEU A 135 -25.90 -7.50 2.77
C LEU A 135 -26.27 -7.20 1.31
N PRO A 136 -27.49 -6.75 0.96
CA PRO A 136 -27.85 -6.43 -0.42
C PRO A 136 -26.95 -5.37 -1.04
N TYR A 137 -26.59 -4.33 -0.27
CA TYR A 137 -25.71 -3.24 -0.71
C TYR A 137 -24.27 -3.72 -0.84
N ALA A 138 -23.76 -4.43 0.16
CA ALA A 138 -22.43 -5.03 0.15
C ALA A 138 -22.24 -5.97 -1.05
N LEU A 139 -23.22 -6.84 -1.31
CA LEU A 139 -23.17 -7.81 -2.40
C LEU A 139 -23.29 -7.15 -3.78
N SER A 140 -24.13 -6.10 -3.88
CA SER A 140 -24.29 -5.34 -5.13
C SER A 140 -22.99 -4.63 -5.52
N TYR A 141 -22.27 -4.06 -4.55
CA TYR A 141 -20.94 -3.48 -4.75
C TYR A 141 -19.90 -4.55 -5.09
N ALA A 142 -19.84 -5.59 -4.25
CA ALA A 142 -18.85 -6.66 -4.35
C ALA A 142 -18.87 -7.35 -5.73
N ARG A 143 -20.04 -7.71 -6.24
CA ARG A 143 -20.17 -8.41 -7.53
C ARG A 143 -19.59 -7.61 -8.70
N ILE A 144 -19.87 -6.31 -8.77
CA ILE A 144 -19.34 -5.44 -9.83
C ILE A 144 -17.83 -5.28 -9.66
N TYR A 145 -17.37 -5.01 -8.43
CA TYR A 145 -15.97 -4.81 -8.14
C TYR A 145 -15.13 -6.06 -8.41
N ILE A 146 -15.61 -7.23 -7.99
CA ILE A 146 -14.92 -8.52 -8.20
C ILE A 146 -14.77 -8.82 -9.70
N LEU A 147 -15.80 -8.58 -10.52
CA LEU A 147 -15.68 -8.73 -11.97
C LEU A 147 -14.67 -7.76 -12.59
N GLY A 148 -14.56 -6.56 -12.03
CA GLY A 148 -13.59 -5.55 -12.45
C GLY A 148 -12.21 -5.67 -11.80
N SER A 149 -11.99 -6.62 -10.88
CA SER A 149 -10.75 -6.75 -10.11
C SER A 149 -9.51 -6.97 -10.98
N VAL A 150 -9.66 -7.52 -12.18
CA VAL A 150 -8.58 -7.66 -13.15
C VAL A 150 -7.92 -6.32 -13.48
N PHE A 151 -8.68 -5.25 -13.62
CA PHE A 151 -8.15 -3.92 -13.89
C PHE A 151 -7.39 -3.36 -12.67
N VAL A 152 -7.91 -3.58 -11.47
CA VAL A 152 -7.26 -3.20 -10.20
C VAL A 152 -5.91 -3.89 -10.06
N LEU A 153 -5.87 -5.21 -10.30
CA LEU A 153 -4.66 -6.02 -10.24
C LEU A 153 -3.60 -5.51 -11.24
N ILE A 154 -4.01 -5.22 -12.49
CA ILE A 154 -3.12 -4.66 -13.51
C ILE A 154 -2.58 -3.30 -13.07
N VAL A 155 -3.47 -2.38 -12.64
CA VAL A 155 -3.05 -1.04 -12.24
C VAL A 155 -2.08 -1.10 -11.07
N MET A 156 -2.41 -1.82 -10.01
CA MET A 156 -1.55 -1.86 -8.81
C MET A 156 -0.18 -2.50 -9.08
N ALA A 157 -0.14 -3.61 -9.78
CA ALA A 157 1.10 -4.33 -9.98
C ALA A 157 1.94 -3.77 -11.12
N MET A 158 1.34 -3.49 -12.29
CA MET A 158 2.10 -3.07 -13.48
C MET A 158 2.55 -1.61 -13.38
N ASN A 159 1.84 -0.76 -12.64
CA ASN A 159 2.28 0.63 -12.41
C ASN A 159 3.63 0.71 -11.69
N MET A 160 3.95 -0.28 -10.84
CA MET A 160 5.25 -0.36 -10.19
C MET A 160 6.40 -0.54 -11.19
N PHE A 161 6.18 -1.30 -12.26
CA PHE A 161 7.18 -1.48 -13.32
C PHE A 161 7.42 -0.20 -14.14
N ILE A 162 6.42 0.68 -14.24
CA ILE A 162 6.60 2.00 -14.87
C ILE A 162 7.52 2.87 -14.00
N THR A 163 7.26 2.91 -12.68
CA THR A 163 8.10 3.64 -11.71
C THR A 163 9.53 3.09 -11.69
N THR A 164 9.68 1.77 -11.74
CA THR A 164 10.98 1.07 -11.76
C THR A 164 11.86 1.47 -12.93
N GLN A 165 11.27 1.80 -14.06
CA GLN A 165 12.00 2.29 -15.25
C GLN A 165 12.36 3.78 -15.18
N GLY A 166 12.04 4.47 -14.06
CA GLY A 166 12.29 5.90 -13.90
C GLY A 166 11.13 6.81 -14.36
N PHE A 167 10.01 6.25 -14.84
CA PHE A 167 8.87 7.01 -15.34
C PHE A 167 7.84 7.35 -14.25
N ALA A 168 8.28 7.77 -13.06
CA ALA A 168 7.40 8.05 -11.93
C ALA A 168 6.29 9.08 -12.21
N LYS A 169 6.53 10.04 -13.10
CA LYS A 169 5.49 10.99 -13.54
C LYS A 169 4.36 10.30 -14.32
N ILE A 170 4.67 9.31 -15.15
CA ILE A 170 3.67 8.55 -15.91
C ILE A 170 2.88 7.67 -14.95
N SER A 171 3.55 7.02 -14.01
CA SER A 171 2.92 6.27 -12.93
C SER A 171 1.97 7.12 -12.09
N MET A 172 2.38 8.33 -11.69
CA MET A 172 1.53 9.29 -11.00
C MET A 172 0.32 9.68 -11.84
N LEU A 173 0.51 10.00 -13.13
CA LEU A 173 -0.58 10.37 -14.02
C LEU A 173 -1.64 9.27 -14.16
N THR A 174 -1.24 7.99 -14.15
CA THR A 174 -2.19 6.88 -14.13
C THR A 174 -3.14 6.97 -12.94
N THR A 175 -2.59 7.21 -11.73
CA THR A 175 -3.37 7.34 -10.50
C THR A 175 -4.25 8.59 -10.53
N VAL A 176 -3.70 9.73 -10.97
CA VAL A 176 -4.46 11.01 -11.06
C VAL A 176 -5.61 10.90 -12.06
N ILE A 177 -5.37 10.34 -13.24
CA ILE A 177 -6.41 10.15 -14.27
C ILE A 177 -7.52 9.23 -13.71
N GLY A 178 -7.14 8.10 -13.09
CA GLY A 178 -8.10 7.19 -12.46
C GLY A 178 -8.93 7.89 -11.39
N ALA A 179 -8.30 8.65 -10.50
CA ALA A 179 -8.98 9.39 -9.44
C ALA A 179 -9.94 10.45 -9.99
N VAL A 180 -9.53 11.24 -10.98
CA VAL A 180 -10.39 12.26 -11.61
C VAL A 180 -11.60 11.61 -12.28
N ILE A 181 -11.39 10.54 -13.04
CA ILE A 181 -12.49 9.81 -13.70
C ILE A 181 -13.46 9.26 -12.66
N ASN A 182 -12.97 8.66 -11.58
CA ASN A 182 -13.80 8.12 -10.51
C ASN A 182 -14.63 9.23 -9.85
N ILE A 183 -14.01 10.33 -9.40
CA ILE A 183 -14.69 11.48 -8.77
C ILE A 183 -15.77 12.08 -9.67
N VAL A 184 -15.56 12.08 -10.99
CA VAL A 184 -16.55 12.59 -11.96
C VAL A 184 -17.66 11.58 -12.23
N LEU A 185 -17.34 10.29 -12.35
CA LEU A 185 -18.33 9.25 -12.66
C LEU A 185 -19.19 8.87 -11.46
N ASP A 186 -18.67 8.94 -10.23
CA ASP A 186 -19.42 8.61 -9.02
C ASP A 186 -20.75 9.37 -8.92
N PRO A 187 -20.79 10.71 -8.91
CA PRO A 187 -22.06 11.43 -8.80
C PRO A 187 -22.99 11.17 -10.00
N ILE A 188 -22.44 10.94 -11.19
CA ILE A 188 -23.24 10.65 -12.38
C ILE A 188 -23.94 9.30 -12.22
N PHE A 189 -23.22 8.25 -11.85
CA PHE A 189 -23.82 6.91 -11.74
C PHE A 189 -24.65 6.76 -10.46
N ILE A 190 -24.20 7.33 -9.35
CA ILE A 190 -24.89 7.22 -8.06
C ILE A 190 -26.20 7.99 -8.09
N PHE A 191 -26.16 9.27 -8.49
CA PHE A 191 -27.31 10.20 -8.34
C PHE A 191 -28.08 10.44 -9.64
N VAL A 192 -27.40 10.72 -10.79
CA VAL A 192 -28.09 11.03 -12.05
C VAL A 192 -28.73 9.78 -12.64
N PHE A 193 -27.99 8.66 -12.68
CA PHE A 193 -28.55 7.38 -13.18
C PHE A 193 -29.24 6.56 -12.09
N ASN A 194 -29.30 7.05 -10.84
CA ASN A 194 -29.95 6.38 -9.71
C ASN A 194 -29.48 4.93 -9.47
N MET A 195 -28.22 4.63 -9.82
CA MET A 195 -27.66 3.28 -9.63
C MET A 195 -27.25 3.00 -8.18
N GLY A 196 -27.20 4.06 -7.33
CA GLY A 196 -26.79 3.93 -5.92
C GLY A 196 -25.42 3.27 -5.78
N VAL A 197 -25.31 2.29 -4.89
CA VAL A 197 -24.05 1.56 -4.59
C VAL A 197 -23.46 0.87 -5.82
N ARG A 198 -24.29 0.38 -6.74
CA ARG A 198 -23.83 -0.21 -8.00
C ARG A 198 -23.11 0.81 -8.87
N GLY A 199 -23.59 2.07 -8.83
CA GLY A 199 -22.96 3.17 -9.55
C GLY A 199 -21.55 3.45 -9.06
N ALA A 200 -21.33 3.50 -7.75
CA ALA A 200 -20.00 3.68 -7.15
C ALA A 200 -19.04 2.55 -7.56
N ALA A 201 -19.48 1.28 -7.47
CA ALA A 201 -18.65 0.16 -7.90
C ALA A 201 -18.30 0.24 -9.39
N LEU A 202 -19.26 0.60 -10.25
CA LEU A 202 -19.05 0.73 -11.69
C LEU A 202 -18.10 1.88 -12.03
N ALA A 203 -18.23 3.03 -11.37
CA ALA A 203 -17.33 4.17 -11.55
C ALA A 203 -15.89 3.79 -11.19
N THR A 204 -15.72 3.09 -10.06
CA THR A 204 -14.40 2.58 -9.64
C THR A 204 -13.83 1.61 -10.67
N VAL A 205 -14.59 0.63 -11.13
CA VAL A 205 -14.13 -0.35 -12.13
C VAL A 205 -13.76 0.33 -13.45
N LEU A 206 -14.57 1.27 -13.94
CA LEU A 206 -14.27 1.98 -15.18
C LEU A 206 -13.04 2.87 -15.07
N SER A 207 -12.85 3.56 -13.94
CA SER A 207 -11.64 4.35 -13.69
C SER A 207 -10.38 3.47 -13.68
N GLN A 208 -10.45 2.30 -13.05
CA GLN A 208 -9.37 1.33 -13.06
C GLN A 208 -9.14 0.72 -14.45
N ALA A 209 -10.20 0.48 -15.23
CA ALA A 209 -10.09 0.01 -16.61
C ALA A 209 -9.33 0.99 -17.50
N VAL A 210 -9.65 2.31 -17.40
CA VAL A 210 -8.90 3.35 -18.12
C VAL A 210 -7.45 3.37 -17.68
N GLY A 211 -7.17 3.27 -16.36
CA GLY A 211 -5.81 3.16 -15.84
C GLY A 211 -5.06 1.94 -16.38
N ALA A 212 -5.71 0.78 -16.42
CA ALA A 212 -5.13 -0.45 -16.96
C ALA A 212 -4.80 -0.33 -18.46
N VAL A 213 -5.72 0.22 -19.25
CA VAL A 213 -5.48 0.48 -20.69
C VAL A 213 -4.30 1.43 -20.89
N TRP A 214 -4.23 2.50 -20.10
CA TRP A 214 -3.10 3.45 -20.13
C TRP A 214 -1.76 2.78 -19.83
N ILE A 215 -1.70 1.96 -18.77
CA ILE A 215 -0.50 1.22 -18.38
C ILE A 215 -0.09 0.23 -19.47
N LEU A 216 -1.03 -0.55 -19.99
CA LEU A 216 -0.76 -1.54 -21.04
C LEU A 216 -0.30 -0.85 -22.34
N HIS A 217 -0.94 0.26 -22.73
CA HIS A 217 -0.52 1.05 -23.86
C HIS A 217 0.92 1.56 -23.69
N PHE A 218 1.29 2.05 -22.50
CA PHE A 218 2.65 2.48 -22.22
C PHE A 218 3.64 1.32 -22.27
N LEU A 219 3.35 0.18 -21.60
CA LEU A 219 4.25 -0.96 -21.50
C LEU A 219 4.41 -1.75 -22.82
N THR A 220 3.46 -1.66 -23.75
CA THR A 220 3.56 -2.24 -25.09
C THR A 220 4.14 -1.27 -26.12
N GLY A 221 4.19 0.03 -25.79
CA GLY A 221 4.62 1.10 -26.65
C GLY A 221 6.14 1.18 -26.86
N ASN A 222 6.57 2.20 -27.63
CA ASN A 222 7.99 2.41 -27.96
C ASN A 222 8.73 3.31 -26.97
N LYS A 223 8.03 3.90 -25.99
CA LYS A 223 8.60 4.84 -25.00
C LYS A 223 9.11 4.13 -23.74
N THR A 224 8.68 2.91 -23.50
CA THR A 224 9.10 2.08 -22.36
C THR A 224 10.46 1.44 -22.63
N ILE A 225 11.27 1.25 -21.58
CA ILE A 225 12.55 0.53 -21.65
C ILE A 225 12.27 -0.97 -21.67
N LEU A 226 11.46 -1.44 -20.72
CA LEU A 226 11.03 -2.83 -20.60
C LEU A 226 9.66 -2.99 -21.27
N ARG A 227 9.61 -3.77 -22.32
CA ARG A 227 8.37 -3.99 -23.08
C ARG A 227 7.67 -5.26 -22.65
N LEU A 228 6.36 -5.16 -22.53
CA LEU A 228 5.51 -6.32 -22.41
C LEU A 228 5.35 -6.99 -23.79
N LYS A 229 6.12 -8.07 -24.03
CA LYS A 229 6.16 -8.79 -25.30
C LYS A 229 5.43 -10.15 -25.17
N LYS A 230 4.73 -10.56 -26.23
CA LYS A 230 4.01 -11.86 -26.25
C LYS A 230 4.90 -13.08 -25.90
N PRO A 231 6.15 -13.22 -26.40
CA PRO A 231 7.01 -14.35 -26.04
C PRO A 231 7.32 -14.44 -24.53
N ASN A 232 7.33 -13.29 -23.83
CA ASN A 232 7.67 -13.18 -22.42
C ASN A 232 6.48 -13.48 -21.47
N LEU A 233 5.29 -13.72 -22.01
CA LEU A 233 4.09 -14.05 -21.25
C LEU A 233 4.06 -15.50 -20.77
N ARG A 234 4.93 -16.36 -21.32
CA ARG A 234 4.99 -17.77 -20.86
C ARG A 234 5.52 -17.83 -19.44
N LEU A 235 4.70 -18.40 -18.53
CA LEU A 235 5.06 -18.50 -17.11
C LEU A 235 6.26 -19.45 -16.95
N ASP A 236 7.32 -18.97 -16.33
CA ASP A 236 8.52 -19.72 -16.00
C ASP A 236 8.75 -19.64 -14.48
N ALA A 237 8.67 -20.79 -13.81
CA ALA A 237 8.83 -20.87 -12.36
C ALA A 237 10.19 -20.34 -11.86
N LYS A 238 11.25 -20.45 -12.68
CA LYS A 238 12.58 -19.94 -12.34
C LYS A 238 12.63 -18.41 -12.34
N ILE A 239 11.74 -17.75 -13.06
CA ILE A 239 11.63 -16.30 -13.15
C ILE A 239 10.63 -15.77 -12.12
N ILE A 240 9.41 -16.33 -12.10
CA ILE A 240 8.36 -15.84 -11.22
C ILE A 240 8.58 -16.21 -9.76
N GLY A 241 9.13 -17.40 -9.47
CA GLY A 241 9.34 -17.88 -8.09
C GLY A 241 10.13 -16.89 -7.22
N PRO A 242 11.32 -16.42 -7.61
CA PRO A 242 12.06 -15.42 -6.86
C PRO A 242 11.35 -14.05 -6.75
N CYS A 243 10.50 -13.68 -7.72
CA CYS A 243 9.68 -12.47 -7.62
C CYS A 243 8.60 -12.62 -6.54
N LEU A 244 7.88 -13.74 -6.54
CA LEU A 244 6.87 -14.02 -5.52
C LEU A 244 7.51 -14.15 -4.13
N ALA A 245 8.67 -14.81 -4.03
CA ALA A 245 9.39 -14.92 -2.76
C ALA A 245 9.76 -13.55 -2.16
N LEU A 246 10.09 -12.56 -2.99
CA LEU A 246 10.36 -11.19 -2.54
C LEU A 246 9.07 -10.45 -2.19
N GLY A 247 8.01 -10.63 -2.98
CA GLY A 247 6.71 -9.99 -2.76
C GLY A 247 5.91 -10.54 -1.59
N ILE A 248 6.23 -11.77 -1.10
CA ILE A 248 5.46 -12.41 -0.03
C ILE A 248 5.49 -11.61 1.28
N SER A 249 6.54 -10.83 1.54
CA SER A 249 6.60 -9.94 2.70
C SER A 249 5.53 -8.85 2.65
N THR A 250 5.34 -8.22 1.50
CA THR A 250 4.26 -7.23 1.29
C THR A 250 2.88 -7.89 1.32
N PHE A 251 2.75 -9.08 0.72
CA PHE A 251 1.52 -9.86 0.78
C PHE A 251 1.11 -10.15 2.23
N VAL A 252 2.03 -10.65 3.05
CA VAL A 252 1.78 -10.92 4.48
C VAL A 252 1.41 -9.64 5.22
N MET A 253 2.12 -8.54 4.96
CA MET A 253 1.82 -7.24 5.59
C MET A 253 0.40 -6.77 5.30
N LEU A 254 -0.05 -6.85 4.05
CA LEU A 254 -1.41 -6.43 3.66
C LEU A 254 -2.48 -7.40 4.16
N SER A 255 -2.24 -8.70 4.06
CA SER A 255 -3.19 -9.72 4.52
C SER A 255 -3.40 -9.69 6.03
N THR A 256 -2.40 -9.30 6.80
CA THR A 256 -2.51 -9.19 8.27
C THR A 256 -3.21 -7.92 8.76
N GLU A 257 -3.42 -6.91 7.89
CA GLU A 257 -4.14 -5.68 8.28
C GLU A 257 -5.57 -5.97 8.77
N SER A 258 -6.27 -6.89 8.10
CA SER A 258 -7.62 -7.28 8.52
C SER A 258 -7.62 -7.95 9.90
N ILE A 259 -6.64 -8.81 10.17
CA ILE A 259 -6.49 -9.48 11.48
C ILE A 259 -6.19 -8.46 12.57
N LEU A 260 -5.32 -7.49 12.28
CA LEU A 260 -5.00 -6.40 13.21
C LEU A 260 -6.22 -5.54 13.51
N SER A 261 -6.97 -5.15 12.49
CA SER A 261 -8.19 -4.36 12.66
C SER A 261 -9.21 -5.08 13.55
N ILE A 262 -9.41 -6.39 13.33
CA ILE A 262 -10.29 -7.21 14.16
C ILE A 262 -9.76 -7.29 15.60
N SER A 263 -8.46 -7.50 15.78
CA SER A 263 -7.83 -7.62 17.11
C SER A 263 -7.98 -6.33 17.91
N PHE A 264 -7.71 -5.17 17.32
CA PHE A 264 -7.89 -3.87 17.95
C PHE A 264 -9.36 -3.61 18.28
N THR A 265 -10.25 -3.78 17.31
CA THR A 265 -11.70 -3.53 17.49
C THR A 265 -12.29 -4.43 18.58
N SER A 266 -11.96 -5.72 18.58
CA SER A 266 -12.43 -6.68 19.60
C SER A 266 -11.93 -6.31 21.00
N SER A 267 -10.64 -5.99 21.14
CA SER A 267 -10.07 -5.61 22.44
C SER A 267 -10.60 -4.27 22.94
N LEU A 268 -10.69 -3.26 22.07
CA LEU A 268 -11.20 -1.93 22.41
C LEU A 268 -12.70 -1.96 22.71
N SER A 269 -13.50 -2.72 21.99
CA SER A 269 -14.92 -2.92 22.26
C SER A 269 -15.13 -3.55 23.65
N ARG A 270 -14.30 -4.55 23.99
CA ARG A 270 -14.37 -5.24 25.28
C ARG A 270 -14.01 -4.35 26.47
N TYR A 271 -13.00 -3.47 26.34
CA TYR A 271 -12.45 -2.72 27.47
C TYR A 271 -12.87 -1.25 27.49
N GLY A 272 -13.17 -0.64 26.34
CA GLY A 272 -13.48 0.80 26.23
C GLY A 272 -14.82 1.12 25.55
N GLY A 273 -15.55 0.09 25.08
CA GLY A 273 -16.85 0.25 24.43
C GLY A 273 -16.80 1.04 23.11
N ASP A 274 -17.94 1.54 22.71
CA ASP A 274 -18.13 2.21 21.40
C ASP A 274 -17.27 3.46 21.24
N LEU A 275 -16.98 4.18 22.32
CA LEU A 275 -16.15 5.38 22.31
C LEU A 275 -14.71 5.06 21.90
N ALA A 276 -14.15 3.96 22.42
CA ALA A 276 -12.80 3.52 22.07
C ALA A 276 -12.71 3.00 20.63
N VAL A 277 -13.74 2.29 20.18
CA VAL A 277 -13.83 1.82 18.78
C VAL A 277 -13.97 2.99 17.81
N GLY A 278 -14.79 3.99 18.15
CA GLY A 278 -14.92 5.22 17.38
C GLY A 278 -13.61 6.00 17.28
N ALA A 279 -12.90 6.13 18.41
CA ALA A 279 -11.57 6.75 18.43
C ALA A 279 -10.57 5.98 17.54
N MET A 280 -10.56 4.64 17.58
CA MET A 280 -9.67 3.81 16.76
C MET A 280 -9.92 4.01 15.27
N THR A 281 -11.16 4.20 14.85
CA THR A 281 -11.51 4.48 13.45
C THR A 281 -10.88 5.80 12.98
N ILE A 282 -10.93 6.84 13.80
CA ILE A 282 -10.30 8.15 13.53
C ILE A 282 -8.78 8.00 13.51
N ILE A 283 -8.21 7.29 14.48
CA ILE A 283 -6.77 7.02 14.58
C ILE A 283 -6.26 6.31 13.33
N THR A 284 -6.96 5.26 12.87
CA THR A 284 -6.57 4.51 11.66
C THR A 284 -6.58 5.40 10.42
N SER A 285 -7.60 6.25 10.28
CA SER A 285 -7.68 7.20 9.16
C SER A 285 -6.56 8.25 9.22
N THR A 286 -6.25 8.74 10.41
CA THR A 286 -5.14 9.67 10.65
C THR A 286 -3.78 9.02 10.35
N ASN A 287 -3.60 7.76 10.74
CA ASN A 287 -2.37 7.01 10.46
C ASN A 287 -2.10 6.86 8.95
N GLN A 288 -3.15 6.67 8.14
CA GLN A 288 -3.01 6.60 6.68
C GLN A 288 -2.44 7.89 6.07
N LEU A 289 -2.73 9.08 6.65
CA LEU A 289 -2.16 10.36 6.21
C LEU A 289 -0.62 10.40 6.35
N ILE A 290 -0.05 9.58 7.22
CA ILE A 290 1.41 9.51 7.43
C ILE A 290 2.00 8.33 6.65
N VAL A 291 1.38 7.16 6.73
CA VAL A 291 1.91 5.93 6.12
C VAL A 291 1.94 6.00 4.60
N MET A 292 0.90 6.57 3.96
CA MET A 292 0.86 6.65 2.50
C MET A 292 1.96 7.53 1.89
N PRO A 293 2.20 8.77 2.35
CA PRO A 293 3.33 9.55 1.85
C PRO A 293 4.69 8.90 2.15
N LEU A 294 4.86 8.28 3.32
CA LEU A 294 6.07 7.53 3.67
C LEU A 294 6.36 6.40 2.68
N GLN A 295 5.33 5.64 2.32
CA GLN A 295 5.44 4.61 1.27
C GLN A 295 5.79 5.22 -0.09
N GLY A 296 5.24 6.40 -0.43
CA GLY A 296 5.57 7.13 -1.65
C GLY A 296 7.06 7.49 -1.72
N ILE A 297 7.66 7.94 -0.61
CA ILE A 297 9.11 8.21 -0.54
C ILE A 297 9.91 6.96 -0.84
N CYS A 298 9.55 5.83 -0.23
CA CYS A 298 10.23 4.55 -0.43
C CYS A 298 10.06 4.02 -1.86
N GLN A 299 8.86 4.11 -2.43
CA GLN A 299 8.58 3.70 -3.81
C GLN A 299 9.41 4.50 -4.84
N GLY A 300 9.67 5.78 -4.55
CA GLY A 300 10.56 6.59 -5.38
C GLY A 300 12.03 6.23 -5.25
N GLY A 301 12.47 5.81 -4.08
CA GLY A 301 13.88 5.44 -3.83
C GLY A 301 14.23 4.01 -4.28
N GLN A 302 13.28 3.09 -4.21
CA GLN A 302 13.47 1.68 -4.51
C GLN A 302 14.09 1.41 -5.90
N PRO A 303 13.66 2.03 -7.01
CA PRO A 303 14.27 1.83 -8.32
C PRO A 303 15.74 2.24 -8.37
N VAL A 304 16.10 3.34 -7.69
CA VAL A 304 17.48 3.84 -7.67
C VAL A 304 18.41 2.87 -6.93
N ILE A 305 17.96 2.37 -5.77
CA ILE A 305 18.70 1.38 -4.97
C ILE A 305 18.87 0.07 -5.77
N SER A 306 17.76 -0.47 -6.31
CA SER A 306 17.76 -1.75 -7.02
C SER A 306 18.60 -1.71 -8.31
N TYR A 307 18.48 -0.66 -9.10
CA TYR A 307 19.26 -0.48 -10.34
C TYR A 307 20.75 -0.40 -10.04
N ASN A 308 21.18 0.48 -9.11
CA ASN A 308 22.59 0.65 -8.80
C ASN A 308 23.18 -0.58 -8.11
N TYR A 309 22.39 -1.34 -7.35
CA TYR A 309 22.79 -2.64 -6.82
C TYR A 309 23.07 -3.63 -7.98
N GLY A 310 22.16 -3.72 -8.96
CA GLY A 310 22.38 -4.54 -10.16
C GLY A 310 23.60 -4.11 -10.98
N ALA A 311 23.86 -2.80 -11.05
CA ALA A 311 25.03 -2.23 -11.73
C ALA A 311 26.35 -2.32 -10.95
N LYS A 312 26.34 -2.95 -9.76
CA LYS A 312 27.50 -3.08 -8.84
C LYS A 312 28.08 -1.72 -8.38
N ASN A 313 27.27 -0.66 -8.37
CA ASN A 313 27.68 0.66 -7.93
C ASN A 313 27.34 0.88 -6.45
N ASN A 314 28.13 0.26 -5.58
CA ASN A 314 27.89 0.23 -4.15
C ASN A 314 27.86 1.61 -3.49
N ASP A 315 28.67 2.56 -3.96
CA ASP A 315 28.67 3.95 -3.45
C ASP A 315 27.36 4.66 -3.73
N ARG A 316 26.79 4.44 -4.92
CA ARG A 316 25.49 5.03 -5.26
C ARG A 316 24.36 4.36 -4.49
N VAL A 317 24.43 3.04 -4.25
CA VAL A 317 23.48 2.32 -3.37
C VAL A 317 23.49 2.92 -1.97
N LYS A 318 24.67 3.09 -1.35
CA LYS A 318 24.83 3.71 -0.03
C LYS A 318 24.24 5.12 0.01
N LYS A 319 24.60 5.96 -0.96
CA LYS A 319 24.08 7.35 -1.05
C LYS A 319 22.57 7.38 -1.23
N ALA A 320 22.00 6.52 -2.08
CA ALA A 320 20.57 6.43 -2.31
C ALA A 320 19.82 5.98 -1.05
N PHE A 321 20.30 4.93 -0.39
CA PHE A 321 19.74 4.46 0.87
C PHE A 321 19.76 5.57 1.93
N PHE A 322 20.89 6.18 2.22
CA PHE A 322 20.98 7.20 3.27
C PHE A 322 20.15 8.46 2.93
N THR A 323 20.01 8.82 1.65
CA THR A 323 19.14 9.93 1.25
C THR A 323 17.67 9.60 1.50
N GLN A 324 17.20 8.40 1.08
CA GLN A 324 15.85 7.92 1.37
C GLN A 324 15.61 7.79 2.87
N PHE A 325 16.53 7.18 3.61
CA PHE A 325 16.47 7.00 5.05
C PHE A 325 16.28 8.33 5.79
N LYS A 326 17.13 9.32 5.49
CA LYS A 326 17.02 10.68 6.07
C LYS A 326 15.67 11.31 5.74
N ALA A 327 15.20 11.20 4.50
CA ALA A 327 13.91 11.76 4.10
C ALA A 327 12.75 11.11 4.88
N CYS A 328 12.76 9.78 5.03
CA CYS A 328 11.75 9.04 5.79
C CYS A 328 11.77 9.42 7.28
N VAL A 329 12.95 9.46 7.90
CA VAL A 329 13.09 9.82 9.34
C VAL A 329 12.66 11.26 9.59
N ILE A 330 13.11 12.21 8.77
CA ILE A 330 12.69 13.63 8.90
C ILE A 330 11.17 13.74 8.76
N PHE A 331 10.59 13.10 7.75
CA PHE A 331 9.14 13.13 7.53
C PHE A 331 8.36 12.56 8.72
N THR A 332 8.77 11.39 9.25
CA THR A 332 8.07 10.77 10.38
C THR A 332 8.29 11.51 11.69
N CYS A 333 9.47 12.11 11.92
CA CYS A 333 9.71 12.96 13.10
C CYS A 333 8.87 14.24 13.06
N ILE A 334 8.75 14.89 11.90
CA ILE A 334 7.88 16.08 11.74
C ILE A 334 6.42 15.69 11.96
N SER A 335 5.97 14.59 11.35
CA SER A 335 4.61 14.07 11.50
C SER A 335 4.31 13.73 12.96
N TRP A 336 5.25 13.08 13.65
CA TRP A 336 5.16 12.79 15.08
C TRP A 336 5.01 14.06 15.92
N ALA A 337 5.85 15.07 15.69
CA ALA A 337 5.78 16.33 16.42
C ALA A 337 4.43 17.04 16.23
N ILE A 338 3.93 17.10 14.99
CA ILE A 338 2.63 17.69 14.70
C ILE A 338 1.51 16.92 15.42
N MET A 339 1.53 15.58 15.37
CA MET A 339 0.50 14.74 16.02
C MET A 339 0.54 14.88 17.55
N MET A 340 1.72 14.99 18.16
CA MET A 340 1.84 15.18 19.61
C MET A 340 1.36 16.56 20.06
N LEU A 341 1.61 17.60 19.25
CA LEU A 341 1.27 19.00 19.59
C LEU A 341 -0.20 19.32 19.31
N THR A 342 -0.78 18.79 18.22
CA THR A 342 -2.12 19.18 17.75
C THR A 342 -3.08 17.99 17.51
N PRO A 343 -3.21 17.02 18.43
CA PRO A 343 -4.05 15.83 18.18
C PRO A 343 -5.54 16.17 18.05
N GLN A 344 -6.02 17.22 18.76
CA GLN A 344 -7.42 17.67 18.66
C GLN A 344 -7.79 18.17 17.28
N LEU A 345 -6.85 18.78 16.55
CA LEU A 345 -7.09 19.25 15.18
C LEU A 345 -7.39 18.08 14.26
N PHE A 346 -6.61 17.00 14.36
CA PHE A 346 -6.83 15.80 13.56
C PHE A 346 -8.13 15.07 13.93
N ALA A 347 -8.41 14.92 15.22
CA ALA A 347 -9.67 14.34 15.68
C ALA A 347 -10.88 15.18 15.23
N GLY A 348 -10.76 16.50 15.29
CA GLY A 348 -11.81 17.45 14.90
C GLY A 348 -12.14 17.49 13.40
N ILE A 349 -11.24 17.00 12.54
CA ILE A 349 -11.54 16.84 11.10
C ILE A 349 -12.64 15.79 10.88
N PHE A 350 -12.69 14.75 11.72
CA PHE A 350 -13.58 13.61 11.51
C PHE A 350 -14.90 13.71 12.30
N THR A 351 -14.94 14.47 13.39
CA THR A 351 -16.13 14.59 14.24
C THR A 351 -16.21 15.93 14.95
N SER A 352 -17.45 16.41 15.15
CA SER A 352 -17.75 17.62 15.94
C SER A 352 -18.09 17.29 17.40
N ASP A 353 -18.20 16.00 17.77
CA ASP A 353 -18.48 15.57 19.14
C ASP A 353 -17.25 15.81 20.01
N LYS A 354 -17.37 16.76 20.94
CA LYS A 354 -16.28 17.15 21.85
C LYS A 354 -15.80 16.01 22.76
N VAL A 355 -16.69 15.09 23.15
CA VAL A 355 -16.32 13.95 23.98
C VAL A 355 -15.43 13.01 23.18
N LEU A 356 -15.86 12.66 21.98
CA LEU A 356 -15.08 11.80 21.08
C LEU A 356 -13.77 12.47 20.64
N VAL A 357 -13.77 13.78 20.36
CA VAL A 357 -12.56 14.54 20.00
C VAL A 357 -11.52 14.47 21.12
N ASN A 358 -11.91 14.76 22.36
CA ASN A 358 -10.98 14.76 23.50
C ASN A 358 -10.45 13.35 23.81
N TYR A 359 -11.32 12.35 23.74
CA TYR A 359 -10.93 10.95 23.94
C TYR A 359 -9.97 10.49 22.82
N THR A 360 -10.30 10.80 21.58
CA THR A 360 -9.44 10.47 20.43
C THR A 360 -8.10 11.20 20.50
N ALA A 361 -8.07 12.45 20.95
CA ALA A 361 -6.81 13.19 21.11
C ALA A 361 -5.89 12.57 22.17
N TRP A 362 -6.45 12.05 23.26
CA TRP A 362 -5.72 11.28 24.26
C TRP A 362 -5.19 9.97 23.65
N ALA A 363 -6.05 9.21 23.01
CA ALA A 363 -5.71 7.93 22.39
C ALA A 363 -4.69 8.09 21.25
N LEU A 364 -4.79 9.16 20.42
CA LEU A 364 -3.82 9.51 19.37
C LEU A 364 -2.42 9.72 19.93
N ARG A 365 -2.27 10.43 21.03
CA ARG A 365 -0.95 10.64 21.67
C ARG A 365 -0.29 9.35 22.08
N ILE A 366 -1.07 8.36 22.53
CA ILE A 366 -0.55 7.06 22.92
C ILE A 366 -0.20 6.23 21.68
N TYR A 367 -1.16 6.05 20.78
CA TYR A 367 -1.02 5.21 19.60
C TYR A 367 0.10 5.71 18.66
N MET A 368 0.19 7.03 18.46
CA MET A 368 1.18 7.66 17.58
C MET A 368 2.53 7.93 18.25
N ALA A 369 2.71 7.57 19.53
CA ALA A 369 3.95 7.83 20.26
C ALA A 369 5.19 7.21 19.58
N GLY A 370 5.03 6.07 18.91
CA GLY A 370 6.10 5.35 18.20
C GLY A 370 6.29 5.73 16.73
N ILE A 371 5.46 6.62 16.16
CA ILE A 371 5.43 6.81 14.70
C ILE A 371 6.74 7.38 14.12
N PHE A 372 7.53 8.11 14.91
CA PHE A 372 8.87 8.54 14.50
C PHE A 372 9.76 7.36 14.17
N ALA A 373 9.58 6.21 14.84
CA ALA A 373 10.34 4.99 14.61
C ALA A 373 10.00 4.30 13.29
N MET A 374 8.78 4.55 12.74
CA MET A 374 8.39 3.98 11.43
C MET A 374 9.31 4.42 10.30
N GLY A 375 9.85 5.64 10.33
CA GLY A 375 10.80 6.11 9.31
C GLY A 375 12.04 5.22 9.21
N PHE A 376 12.55 4.78 10.34
CA PHE A 376 13.68 3.83 10.43
C PHE A 376 13.28 2.45 9.89
N GLN A 377 12.19 1.91 10.41
CA GLN A 377 11.72 0.56 10.08
C GLN A 377 11.35 0.43 8.59
N VAL A 378 10.51 1.32 8.07
CA VAL A 378 9.99 1.23 6.70
C VAL A 378 11.10 1.43 5.68
N SER A 379 12.01 2.40 5.88
CA SER A 379 13.10 2.64 4.94
C SER A 379 14.08 1.46 4.85
N CYS A 380 14.44 0.85 5.98
CA CYS A 380 15.29 -0.34 6.01
C CYS A 380 14.59 -1.57 5.40
N GLN A 381 13.31 -1.79 5.74
CA GLN A 381 12.49 -2.88 5.21
C GLN A 381 12.37 -2.81 3.68
N GLN A 382 12.03 -1.64 3.15
CA GLN A 382 11.90 -1.41 1.70
C GLN A 382 13.25 -1.52 0.98
N SER A 383 14.35 -1.16 1.66
CA SER A 383 15.69 -1.32 1.11
C SER A 383 16.13 -2.78 1.04
N PHE A 384 15.74 -3.63 2.00
CA PHE A 384 15.92 -5.08 1.86
C PHE A 384 15.20 -5.64 0.64
N MET A 385 13.99 -5.18 0.36
CA MET A 385 13.25 -5.56 -0.85
C MET A 385 13.97 -5.07 -2.11
N ALA A 386 14.45 -3.83 -2.09
CA ALA A 386 15.20 -3.25 -3.20
C ALA A 386 16.51 -4.00 -3.52
N LEU A 387 17.14 -4.56 -2.49
CA LEU A 387 18.36 -5.39 -2.60
C LEU A 387 18.07 -6.89 -2.85
N GLY A 388 16.80 -7.26 -3.05
CA GLY A 388 16.40 -8.64 -3.35
C GLY A 388 16.45 -9.60 -2.15
N GLN A 389 16.51 -9.10 -0.91
CA GLN A 389 16.66 -9.89 0.32
C GLN A 389 15.30 -10.41 0.84
N ALA A 390 14.69 -11.36 0.11
CA ALA A 390 13.33 -11.86 0.36
C ALA A 390 13.17 -12.46 1.77
N LYS A 391 14.07 -13.33 2.20
CA LYS A 391 13.98 -14.01 3.51
C LYS A 391 14.02 -13.04 4.68
N VAL A 392 14.97 -12.10 4.65
CA VAL A 392 15.14 -11.11 5.71
C VAL A 392 13.92 -10.19 5.76
N SER A 393 13.46 -9.71 4.60
CA SER A 393 12.28 -8.87 4.48
C SER A 393 11.03 -9.54 5.06
N LEU A 394 10.80 -10.82 4.76
CA LEU A 394 9.67 -11.59 5.29
C LEU A 394 9.74 -11.75 6.81
N ILE A 395 10.91 -12.15 7.35
CA ILE A 395 11.07 -12.31 8.79
C ILE A 395 10.76 -11.01 9.54
N LEU A 396 11.28 -9.88 9.05
CA LEU A 396 11.05 -8.58 9.68
C LEU A 396 9.60 -8.10 9.54
N ALA A 397 8.92 -8.42 8.43
CA ALA A 397 7.50 -8.14 8.25
C ALA A 397 6.64 -8.93 9.26
N CYS A 398 6.92 -10.22 9.42
CA CYS A 398 6.23 -11.08 10.39
C CYS A 398 6.54 -10.65 11.85
N LEU A 399 7.78 -10.25 12.13
CA LEU A 399 8.19 -9.81 13.47
C LEU A 399 7.29 -8.65 13.96
N ARG A 400 7.14 -7.60 13.18
CA ARG A 400 6.37 -6.42 13.60
C ARG A 400 4.91 -6.74 13.85
N LYS A 401 4.23 -7.37 12.90
CA LYS A 401 2.77 -7.52 12.94
C LYS A 401 2.30 -8.78 13.66
N LEU A 402 2.88 -9.92 13.32
CA LEU A 402 2.42 -11.22 13.82
C LEU A 402 3.04 -11.57 15.18
N ILE A 403 4.34 -11.29 15.36
CA ILE A 403 5.08 -11.71 16.55
C ILE A 403 4.99 -10.66 17.66
N LEU A 404 5.03 -9.38 17.32
CA LEU A 404 4.98 -8.30 18.32
C LEU A 404 3.57 -7.75 18.50
N LEU A 405 3.00 -7.14 17.48
CA LEU A 405 1.79 -6.32 17.62
C LEU A 405 0.56 -7.14 18.06
N ILE A 406 0.23 -8.21 17.35
CA ILE A 406 -0.95 -9.02 17.69
C ILE A 406 -0.87 -9.57 19.13
N PRO A 407 0.22 -10.21 19.57
CA PRO A 407 0.33 -10.65 20.97
C PRO A 407 0.28 -9.49 21.96
N LEU A 408 0.91 -8.35 21.69
CA LEU A 408 0.91 -7.19 22.60
C LEU A 408 -0.50 -6.62 22.82
N ILE A 409 -1.38 -6.62 21.81
CA ILE A 409 -2.78 -6.18 21.94
C ILE A 409 -3.53 -7.00 23.01
N PHE A 410 -3.19 -8.28 23.17
CA PHE A 410 -3.85 -9.16 24.14
C PHE A 410 -3.08 -9.28 25.47
N ILE A 411 -1.74 -9.17 25.46
CA ILE A 411 -0.90 -9.37 26.66
C ILE A 411 -0.84 -8.09 27.51
N LEU A 412 -0.65 -6.91 26.90
CA LEU A 412 -0.51 -5.67 27.66
C LEU A 412 -1.73 -5.37 28.56
N PRO A 413 -2.99 -5.60 28.13
CA PRO A 413 -4.15 -5.42 28.99
C PRO A 413 -4.20 -6.36 30.20
N LEU A 414 -3.40 -7.42 30.23
CA LEU A 414 -3.28 -8.30 31.39
C LEU A 414 -2.33 -7.74 32.46
N ILE A 415 -1.40 -6.88 32.05
CA ILE A 415 -0.34 -6.32 32.90
C ILE A 415 -0.73 -4.95 33.46
N PHE A 416 -1.36 -4.10 32.61
CA PHE A 416 -1.71 -2.73 32.99
C PHE A 416 -3.11 -2.65 33.62
N GLN A 417 -3.28 -1.75 34.59
CA GLN A 417 -4.59 -1.48 35.22
C GLN A 417 -5.56 -0.82 34.23
N ASP A 418 -5.11 0.20 33.50
CA ASP A 418 -5.87 0.79 32.39
C ASP A 418 -5.71 -0.05 31.14
N LYS A 419 -6.72 -0.89 30.91
CA LYS A 419 -6.72 -1.86 29.80
C LYS A 419 -6.83 -1.19 28.43
N VAL A 420 -7.56 -0.08 28.33
CA VAL A 420 -7.71 0.67 27.09
C VAL A 420 -6.40 1.36 26.70
N PHE A 421 -5.74 2.00 27.66
CA PHE A 421 -4.40 2.54 27.50
C PHE A 421 -3.44 1.47 26.98
N ALA A 422 -3.48 0.28 27.60
CA ALA A 422 -2.61 -0.84 27.25
C ALA A 422 -2.82 -1.33 25.81
N VAL A 423 -4.07 -1.39 25.32
CA VAL A 423 -4.36 -1.75 23.93
C VAL A 423 -3.77 -0.73 22.96
N PHE A 424 -3.94 0.58 23.20
CA PHE A 424 -3.35 1.60 22.35
C PHE A 424 -1.83 1.62 22.42
N LEU A 425 -1.24 1.28 23.58
CA LEU A 425 0.21 1.22 23.81
C LEU A 425 0.87 0.08 23.00
N ALA A 426 0.12 -0.94 22.58
CA ALA A 426 0.66 -2.06 21.81
C ALA A 426 1.34 -1.61 20.51
N GLU A 427 0.77 -0.64 19.80
CA GLU A 427 1.32 -0.13 18.52
C GLU A 427 2.70 0.53 18.71
N PRO A 428 2.87 1.58 19.55
CA PRO A 428 4.18 2.22 19.67
C PRO A 428 5.25 1.30 20.25
N VAL A 429 4.90 0.37 21.15
CA VAL A 429 5.86 -0.62 21.65
C VAL A 429 6.34 -1.54 20.52
N SER A 430 5.40 -2.06 19.73
CA SER A 430 5.73 -2.88 18.56
C SER A 430 6.58 -2.12 17.54
N ASP A 431 6.21 -0.87 17.23
CA ASP A 431 6.91 -0.03 16.26
C ASP A 431 8.34 0.26 16.67
N ILE A 432 8.57 0.62 17.93
CA ILE A 432 9.91 0.93 18.45
C ILE A 432 10.77 -0.34 18.44
N ILE A 433 10.27 -1.47 18.94
CA ILE A 433 11.03 -2.73 18.93
C ILE A 433 11.34 -3.16 17.51
N ALA A 434 10.36 -3.13 16.61
CA ALA A 434 10.54 -3.49 15.21
C ALA A 434 11.53 -2.56 14.50
N ALA A 435 11.48 -1.26 14.78
CA ALA A 435 12.42 -0.29 14.22
C ALA A 435 13.87 -0.55 14.68
N ILE A 436 14.08 -0.81 15.97
CA ILE A 436 15.39 -1.13 16.52
C ILE A 436 15.94 -2.41 15.86
N VAL A 437 15.15 -3.49 15.86
CA VAL A 437 15.60 -4.77 15.30
C VAL A 437 15.86 -4.66 13.80
N THR A 438 14.93 -4.04 13.05
CA THR A 438 15.07 -3.91 11.59
C THR A 438 16.28 -3.06 11.23
N THR A 439 16.50 -1.95 11.93
CA THR A 439 17.65 -1.06 11.68
C THR A 439 18.96 -1.76 12.03
N MET A 440 19.05 -2.45 13.18
CA MET A 440 20.23 -3.21 13.56
C MET A 440 20.55 -4.28 12.51
N VAL A 441 19.58 -5.13 12.15
CA VAL A 441 19.77 -6.19 11.15
C VAL A 441 20.19 -5.60 9.81
N PHE A 442 19.62 -4.45 9.42
CA PHE A 442 19.99 -3.78 8.19
C PHE A 442 21.44 -3.29 8.22
N MET A 443 21.84 -2.58 9.26
CA MET A 443 23.20 -2.03 9.38
C MET A 443 24.26 -3.15 9.41
N PHE A 444 24.00 -4.26 10.10
CA PHE A 444 24.92 -5.41 10.12
C PHE A 444 25.02 -6.12 8.76
N LYS A 445 23.90 -6.28 8.04
CA LYS A 445 23.90 -7.02 6.77
C LYS A 445 24.23 -6.17 5.56
N PHE A 446 24.03 -4.85 5.63
CA PHE A 446 24.09 -3.98 4.47
C PHE A 446 25.46 -4.01 3.77
N ASN A 447 26.55 -3.89 4.54
CA ASN A 447 27.90 -3.94 3.97
C ASN A 447 28.22 -5.32 3.38
N ASN A 448 27.80 -6.41 4.05
CA ASN A 448 28.02 -7.77 3.57
C ASN A 448 27.25 -8.03 2.24
N ILE A 449 25.99 -7.57 2.16
CA ILE A 449 25.17 -7.68 0.94
C ILE A 449 25.84 -6.92 -0.24
N LEU A 450 26.46 -5.79 0.05
CA LEU A 450 27.16 -5.01 -0.98
C LEU A 450 28.48 -5.66 -1.41
N SER A 451 29.25 -6.21 -0.45
CA SER A 451 30.52 -6.91 -0.77
C SER A 451 30.29 -8.22 -1.52
N GLU A 452 29.23 -8.98 -1.20
CA GLU A 452 28.87 -10.18 -1.96
C GLU A 452 28.46 -9.89 -3.40
N ASN A 453 28.12 -8.65 -3.71
CA ASN A 453 27.73 -8.22 -5.05
C ASN A 453 28.92 -7.71 -5.89
N GLU A 454 30.10 -7.50 -5.28
CA GLU A 454 31.33 -7.11 -6.01
C GLU A 454 31.87 -8.26 -6.84
#